data_bbcd239a87cf169c7647cc96e9180a57
#
_entry.id   bbcd239a87cf169c7647cc96e9180a57
#
_cell.length_a   1.000
_cell.length_b   1.000
_cell.length_c   1.000
_cell.angle_alpha   90.00
_cell.angle_beta   90.00
_cell.angle_gamma   90.00
#
_symmetry.space_group_name_H-M   'P 1'
#
loop_
_entity.id
_entity.type
_entity.pdbx_description
1 polymer ?
#
loop_
_entity_poly.entity_id
_entity_poly.type
_entity_poly.pdbx_seq_one_letter_code
_entity_poly.pdbx_strand_id
1 'polypeptide(L)'
;SVGAGEAPDLPAAGVAANARLDHIDVDAWEKLAEALAGSTQDTPTHAMQEYLPTRLALRADQVTLDGRTLHNLVVGATQNGGSWQASLDARELSGHVQYHPGSVRDPAGRLHARLTRLALPQSSATAVDKLLDEQPRTLPALDIVVQDFELGGRHLGQLEIEAQNRGGGDHAPREWRLAKFNLRTPEAQSTGSGNWALLTGEG
;
A
#
# COMPACT_ATOMS: atom_id res chain seq x y z
N SER A 1 -5.97 19.86 -16.86
CA SER A 1 -4.56 19.72 -16.47
C SER A 1 -4.16 20.87 -15.56
N VAL A 2 -3.61 20.54 -14.40
CA VAL A 2 -3.02 21.51 -13.50
C VAL A 2 -1.50 21.31 -13.59
N GLY A 3 -0.82 22.17 -14.32
CA GLY A 3 0.63 22.13 -14.50
C GLY A 3 1.04 22.90 -15.75
N ALA A 4 1.92 23.88 -15.60
CA ALA A 4 2.44 24.65 -16.72
C ALA A 4 3.47 23.83 -17.50
N GLY A 5 3.23 23.61 -18.79
CA GLY A 5 4.33 23.41 -19.73
C GLY A 5 4.28 22.31 -20.75
N GLU A 6 3.43 21.27 -20.64
CA GLU A 6 3.30 20.26 -21.70
C GLU A 6 1.83 19.88 -21.89
N ALA A 7 1.38 19.91 -23.16
CA ALA A 7 0.05 19.39 -23.49
C ALA A 7 0.06 17.87 -23.28
N PRO A 8 -0.77 17.29 -22.42
CA PRO A 8 -0.81 15.86 -22.22
C PRO A 8 -1.36 15.19 -23.48
N ASP A 9 -0.71 14.11 -23.93
CA ASP A 9 -1.27 13.21 -24.91
C ASP A 9 -2.58 12.63 -24.36
N LEU A 10 -3.67 12.86 -25.06
CA LEU A 10 -4.98 12.34 -24.67
C LEU A 10 -5.00 10.82 -24.87
N PRO A 11 -5.33 10.03 -23.85
CA PRO A 11 -5.45 8.58 -24.01
C PRO A 11 -6.60 8.25 -24.95
N ALA A 12 -6.44 7.22 -25.77
CA ALA A 12 -7.47 6.73 -26.68
C ALA A 12 -8.75 6.25 -25.97
N ALA A 13 -8.66 5.89 -24.68
CA ALA A 13 -9.76 5.56 -23.79
C ALA A 13 -9.34 5.77 -22.32
N GLY A 14 -10.31 6.14 -21.46
CA GLY A 14 -10.11 6.34 -20.03
C GLY A 14 -9.64 7.75 -19.65
N VAL A 15 -9.36 7.94 -18.36
CA VAL A 15 -8.89 9.20 -17.78
C VAL A 15 -7.41 9.06 -17.43
N ALA A 16 -6.58 9.99 -17.90
CA ALA A 16 -5.18 10.09 -17.51
C ALA A 16 -4.98 11.31 -16.60
N ALA A 17 -4.35 11.11 -15.44
CA ALA A 17 -3.97 12.18 -14.55
C ALA A 17 -2.44 12.28 -14.49
N ASN A 18 -1.92 13.47 -14.80
CA ASN A 18 -0.51 13.80 -14.67
C ASN A 18 -0.38 14.93 -13.66
N ALA A 19 0.40 14.72 -12.62
CA ALA A 19 0.65 15.72 -11.59
C ALA A 19 2.14 15.85 -11.30
N ARG A 20 2.56 17.10 -11.12
CA ARG A 20 3.88 17.44 -10.59
C ARG A 20 3.69 18.39 -9.43
N LEU A 21 4.17 17.98 -8.25
CA LEU A 21 3.97 18.69 -7.00
C LEU A 21 5.28 18.73 -6.22
N ASP A 22 5.52 19.82 -5.51
CA ASP A 22 6.71 19.93 -4.68
C ASP A 22 6.52 19.11 -3.39
N HIS A 23 5.32 19.19 -2.80
CA HIS A 23 4.98 18.51 -1.56
C HIS A 23 3.56 17.95 -1.59
N ILE A 24 3.41 16.70 -1.12
CA ILE A 24 2.13 16.02 -0.90
C ILE A 24 2.10 15.49 0.53
N ASP A 25 1.09 15.86 1.27
CA ASP A 25 0.79 15.30 2.59
C ASP A 25 -0.48 14.44 2.49
N VAL A 26 -0.28 13.13 2.32
CA VAL A 26 -1.38 12.16 2.19
C VAL A 26 -2.14 12.05 3.51
N ASP A 27 -1.45 12.12 4.64
CA ASP A 27 -2.05 12.02 5.98
C ASP A 27 -3.01 13.20 6.24
N ALA A 28 -2.66 14.40 5.73
CA ALA A 28 -3.54 15.56 5.80
C ALA A 28 -4.75 15.43 4.88
N TRP A 29 -4.58 14.83 3.70
CA TRP A 29 -5.68 14.56 2.76
C TRP A 29 -6.66 13.53 3.30
N GLU A 30 -6.19 12.46 3.94
CA GLU A 30 -7.06 11.47 4.58
C GLU A 30 -7.92 12.09 5.68
N LYS A 31 -7.30 12.86 6.58
CA LYS A 31 -8.03 13.58 7.64
C LYS A 31 -9.09 14.54 7.08
N LEU A 32 -8.75 15.24 5.99
CA LEU A 32 -9.70 16.14 5.34
C LEU A 32 -10.87 15.36 4.70
N ALA A 33 -10.57 14.23 4.03
CA ALA A 33 -11.57 13.37 3.43
C ALA A 33 -12.51 12.77 4.48
N GLU A 34 -11.99 12.31 5.62
CA GLU A 34 -12.78 11.83 6.76
C GLU A 34 -13.67 12.95 7.34
N ALA A 35 -13.12 14.15 7.53
CA ALA A 35 -13.89 15.30 8.03
C ALA A 35 -15.03 15.71 7.08
N LEU A 36 -14.82 15.61 5.77
CA LEU A 36 -15.83 15.89 4.75
C LEU A 36 -16.86 14.74 4.64
N ALA A 37 -16.44 13.49 4.73
CA ALA A 37 -17.32 12.32 4.70
C ALA A 37 -18.26 12.26 5.93
N GLY A 38 -17.80 12.71 7.10
CA GLY A 38 -18.63 12.79 8.29
C GLY A 38 -19.74 13.84 8.22
N SER A 39 -19.73 14.74 7.24
CA SER A 39 -20.73 15.79 7.03
C SER A 39 -21.80 15.47 5.97
N THR A 40 -21.65 14.38 5.21
CA THR A 40 -22.61 13.97 4.18
C THR A 40 -23.00 12.51 4.38
N GLN A 41 -24.27 12.29 4.73
CA GLN A 41 -24.88 10.94 4.85
C GLN A 41 -25.11 10.24 3.50
N ASP A 42 -24.74 10.83 2.39
CA ASP A 42 -24.81 10.25 1.06
C ASP A 42 -23.47 9.67 0.68
N THR A 43 -23.38 8.36 0.73
CA THR A 43 -22.22 7.58 0.24
C THR A 43 -22.05 7.81 -1.26
N PRO A 44 -21.01 8.49 -1.74
CA PRO A 44 -20.79 8.68 -3.17
C PRO A 44 -20.09 7.44 -3.76
N THR A 45 -20.74 6.26 -3.67
CA THR A 45 -20.03 5.01 -3.90
C THR A 45 -20.00 4.57 -5.37
N HIS A 46 -20.91 5.03 -6.23
CA HIS A 46 -20.91 4.62 -7.64
C HIS A 46 -20.51 5.72 -8.63
N ALA A 47 -20.86 6.97 -8.37
CA ALA A 47 -20.54 8.06 -9.31
C ALA A 47 -19.05 8.44 -9.32
N MET A 48 -18.31 8.26 -8.22
CA MET A 48 -16.87 8.55 -8.17
C MET A 48 -16.02 7.48 -8.84
N GLN A 49 -16.46 6.23 -8.91
CA GLN A 49 -15.68 5.15 -9.55
C GLN A 49 -15.53 5.33 -11.07
N GLU A 50 -16.50 5.95 -11.72
CA GLU A 50 -16.44 6.21 -13.17
C GLU A 50 -15.45 7.33 -13.55
N TYR A 51 -15.08 8.19 -12.59
CA TYR A 51 -14.15 9.31 -12.81
C TYR A 51 -12.73 9.04 -12.30
N LEU A 52 -12.46 7.86 -11.74
CA LEU A 52 -11.11 7.51 -11.33
C LEU A 52 -10.19 7.40 -12.56
N PRO A 53 -9.00 8.01 -12.51
CA PRO A 53 -8.07 7.92 -13.62
C PRO A 53 -7.63 6.47 -13.81
N THR A 54 -7.69 6.00 -15.06
CA THR A 54 -7.18 4.66 -15.44
C THR A 54 -5.68 4.66 -15.58
N ARG A 55 -5.07 5.84 -15.72
CA ARG A 55 -3.62 6.06 -15.74
C ARG A 55 -3.27 7.23 -14.85
N LEU A 56 -2.27 7.04 -14.01
CA LEU A 56 -1.73 8.07 -13.13
C LEU A 56 -0.23 8.18 -13.37
N ALA A 57 0.25 9.39 -13.60
CA ALA A 57 1.66 9.73 -13.54
C ALA A 57 1.82 10.86 -12.51
N LEU A 58 2.57 10.60 -11.46
CA LEU A 58 2.81 11.53 -10.36
C LEU A 58 4.31 11.70 -10.20
N ARG A 59 4.73 12.95 -10.05
CA ARG A 59 6.07 13.30 -9.62
C ARG A 59 5.96 14.28 -8.46
N ALA A 60 6.62 13.97 -7.35
CA ALA A 60 6.65 14.83 -6.18
C ALA A 60 8.04 14.83 -5.53
N ASP A 61 8.48 16.01 -5.09
CA ASP A 61 9.79 16.12 -4.44
C ASP A 61 9.73 15.54 -3.02
N GLN A 62 8.58 15.69 -2.34
CA GLN A 62 8.32 15.12 -1.03
C GLN A 62 6.88 14.61 -0.92
N VAL A 63 6.72 13.40 -0.39
CA VAL A 63 5.41 12.81 -0.09
C VAL A 63 5.41 12.30 1.34
N THR A 64 4.51 12.82 2.17
CA THR A 64 4.29 12.32 3.54
C THR A 64 3.15 11.32 3.54
N LEU A 65 3.41 10.13 4.06
CA LEU A 65 2.47 9.02 4.19
C LEU A 65 2.75 8.24 5.48
N ASP A 66 1.76 8.06 6.34
CA ASP A 66 1.89 7.41 7.66
C ASP A 66 3.01 8.02 8.51
N GLY A 67 3.14 9.35 8.50
CA GLY A 67 4.20 10.07 9.20
C GLY A 67 5.60 9.84 8.64
N ARG A 68 5.74 9.25 7.44
CA ARG A 68 7.00 9.01 6.74
C ARG A 68 7.11 9.91 5.53
N THR A 69 8.30 10.37 5.24
CA THR A 69 8.57 11.19 4.06
C THR A 69 9.34 10.39 3.02
N LEU A 70 8.77 10.29 1.82
CA LEU A 70 9.44 9.80 0.62
C LEU A 70 9.96 11.00 -0.16
N HIS A 71 11.20 10.87 -0.69
CA HIS A 71 11.85 11.94 -1.44
C HIS A 71 11.99 11.58 -2.92
N ASN A 72 11.74 12.58 -3.78
CA ASN A 72 11.84 12.46 -5.23
C ASN A 72 10.98 11.32 -5.79
N LEU A 73 9.74 11.23 -5.33
CA LEU A 73 8.83 10.18 -5.75
C LEU A 73 8.38 10.38 -7.20
N VAL A 74 8.54 9.33 -7.99
CA VAL A 74 7.96 9.18 -9.32
C VAL A 74 7.07 7.94 -9.31
N VAL A 75 5.81 8.11 -9.68
CA VAL A 75 4.84 7.03 -9.75
C VAL A 75 4.23 6.99 -11.12
N GLY A 76 4.25 5.83 -11.75
CA GLY A 76 3.42 5.51 -12.90
C GLY A 76 2.47 4.38 -12.53
N ALA A 77 1.16 4.63 -12.57
CA ALA A 77 0.17 3.64 -12.23
C ALA A 77 -0.88 3.47 -13.33
N THR A 78 -1.37 2.25 -13.49
CA THR A 78 -2.45 1.90 -14.41
C THR A 78 -3.47 1.02 -13.70
N GLN A 79 -4.75 1.24 -14.02
CA GLN A 79 -5.85 0.42 -13.56
C GLN A 79 -6.38 -0.45 -14.70
N ASN A 80 -6.46 -1.75 -14.46
CA ASN A 80 -7.03 -2.72 -15.37
C ASN A 80 -7.98 -3.66 -14.61
N GLY A 81 -9.24 -3.73 -15.02
CA GLY A 81 -10.21 -4.65 -14.43
C GLY A 81 -10.35 -4.53 -12.91
N GLY A 82 -10.27 -3.31 -12.37
CA GLY A 82 -10.31 -3.04 -10.93
C GLY A 82 -8.98 -3.23 -10.20
N SER A 83 -7.97 -3.81 -10.83
CA SER A 83 -6.63 -3.98 -10.23
C SER A 83 -5.71 -2.82 -10.60
N TRP A 84 -4.88 -2.41 -9.64
CA TRP A 84 -3.89 -1.37 -9.84
C TRP A 84 -2.49 -1.97 -9.99
N GLN A 85 -1.75 -1.47 -10.95
CA GLN A 85 -0.31 -1.76 -11.12
C GLN A 85 0.43 -0.44 -11.09
N ALA A 86 1.48 -0.36 -10.29
CA ALA A 86 2.28 0.85 -10.15
C ALA A 86 3.77 0.53 -10.22
N SER A 87 4.50 1.39 -10.90
CA SER A 87 5.95 1.49 -10.81
C SER A 87 6.26 2.69 -9.93
N LEU A 88 7.11 2.48 -8.93
CA LEU A 88 7.47 3.46 -7.92
C LEU A 88 8.98 3.65 -7.96
N ASP A 89 9.42 4.90 -7.91
CA ASP A 89 10.82 5.25 -7.74
C ASP A 89 10.94 6.47 -6.84
N ALA A 90 11.60 6.29 -5.70
CA ALA A 90 11.90 7.30 -4.70
C ALA A 90 13.27 6.98 -4.09
N ARG A 91 13.80 7.88 -3.27
CA ARG A 91 15.05 7.62 -2.55
C ARG A 91 14.92 6.38 -1.66
N GLU A 92 13.81 6.25 -0.94
CA GLU A 92 13.56 5.23 0.08
C GLU A 92 12.92 3.96 -0.48
N LEU A 93 12.31 4.04 -1.67
CA LEU A 93 11.49 2.96 -2.21
C LEU A 93 11.64 2.91 -3.73
N SER A 94 11.91 1.72 -4.29
CA SER A 94 11.92 1.52 -5.74
C SER A 94 11.42 0.13 -6.09
N GLY A 95 10.60 0.03 -7.15
CA GLY A 95 10.09 -1.24 -7.65
C GLY A 95 8.69 -1.19 -8.21
N HIS A 96 8.02 -2.34 -8.19
CA HIS A 96 6.68 -2.52 -8.76
C HIS A 96 5.72 -3.05 -7.68
N VAL A 97 4.52 -2.52 -7.70
CA VAL A 97 3.44 -2.90 -6.78
C VAL A 97 2.19 -3.20 -7.60
N GLN A 98 1.48 -4.24 -7.23
CA GLN A 98 0.17 -4.59 -7.78
C GLN A 98 -0.81 -4.80 -6.64
N TYR A 99 -1.93 -4.10 -6.69
CA TYR A 99 -3.01 -4.21 -5.72
C TYR A 99 -4.28 -4.71 -6.39
N HIS A 100 -4.82 -5.78 -5.84
CA HIS A 100 -6.13 -6.33 -6.18
C HIS A 100 -7.09 -5.95 -5.05
N PRO A 101 -8.08 -5.09 -5.32
CA PRO A 101 -9.07 -4.74 -4.31
C PRO A 101 -9.84 -5.95 -3.84
N GLY A 102 -10.38 -5.82 -2.64
CA GLY A 102 -11.12 -6.88 -2.01
C GLY A 102 -12.36 -7.33 -2.79
N SER A 103 -12.76 -8.54 -2.52
CA SER A 103 -13.98 -9.18 -3.04
C SER A 103 -14.85 -9.63 -1.87
N VAL A 104 -16.05 -10.15 -2.15
CA VAL A 104 -16.93 -10.71 -1.12
C VAL A 104 -16.23 -11.80 -0.28
N ARG A 105 -15.31 -12.56 -0.90
CA ARG A 105 -14.57 -13.63 -0.22
C ARG A 105 -13.31 -13.16 0.48
N ASP A 106 -12.68 -12.11 -0.01
CA ASP A 106 -11.45 -11.53 0.53
C ASP A 106 -11.57 -9.99 0.52
N PRO A 107 -12.29 -9.40 1.50
CA PRO A 107 -12.62 -7.97 1.48
C PRO A 107 -11.41 -7.06 1.68
N ALA A 108 -10.33 -7.52 2.27
CA ALA A 108 -9.11 -6.74 2.44
C ALA A 108 -8.24 -6.66 1.18
N GLY A 109 -8.50 -7.54 0.17
CA GLY A 109 -7.75 -7.57 -1.07
C GLY A 109 -6.38 -8.21 -0.94
N ARG A 110 -5.54 -7.98 -1.96
CA ARG A 110 -4.20 -8.56 -2.05
C ARG A 110 -3.21 -7.56 -2.60
N LEU A 111 -2.03 -7.50 -1.96
CA LEU A 111 -0.90 -6.69 -2.35
C LEU A 111 0.27 -7.57 -2.80
N HIS A 112 0.73 -7.39 -4.03
CA HIS A 112 1.99 -7.94 -4.51
C HIS A 112 3.00 -6.81 -4.68
N ALA A 113 4.20 -6.98 -4.12
CA ALA A 113 5.26 -6.01 -4.27
C ALA A 113 6.59 -6.71 -4.62
N ARG A 114 7.26 -6.17 -5.61
CA ARG A 114 8.61 -6.59 -6.02
C ARG A 114 9.48 -5.34 -6.03
N LEU A 115 10.20 -5.16 -4.94
CA LEU A 115 10.98 -3.97 -4.67
C LEU A 115 12.45 -4.26 -4.85
N THR A 116 13.14 -3.39 -5.56
CA THR A 116 14.60 -3.41 -5.64
C THR A 116 15.22 -2.81 -4.39
N ARG A 117 14.56 -1.81 -3.80
CA ARG A 117 15.00 -1.15 -2.57
C ARG A 117 13.79 -0.77 -1.71
N LEU A 118 13.97 -0.92 -0.40
CA LEU A 118 13.05 -0.40 0.62
C LEU A 118 13.87 0.02 1.84
N ALA A 119 13.91 1.31 2.12
CA ALA A 119 14.54 1.87 3.31
C ALA A 119 13.47 2.38 4.27
N LEU A 120 13.44 1.83 5.48
CA LEU A 120 12.54 2.21 6.54
C LEU A 120 13.30 2.90 7.67
N PRO A 121 12.82 4.04 8.19
CA PRO A 121 13.42 4.67 9.36
C PRO A 121 13.22 3.82 10.61
N GLN A 122 14.02 4.04 11.63
CA GLN A 122 13.97 3.27 12.89
C GLN A 122 12.62 3.41 13.63
N SER A 123 11.92 4.54 13.44
CA SER A 123 10.56 4.77 13.96
C SER A 123 9.51 3.80 13.41
N SER A 124 9.84 3.07 12.34
CA SER A 124 8.93 2.08 11.75
C SER A 124 8.71 0.84 12.62
N ALA A 125 9.53 0.60 13.64
CA ALA A 125 9.27 -0.46 14.61
C ALA A 125 7.93 -0.23 15.35
N THR A 126 7.64 1.01 15.73
CA THR A 126 6.36 1.38 16.37
C THR A 126 5.16 1.24 15.41
N ALA A 127 5.39 1.39 14.10
CA ALA A 127 4.34 1.20 13.10
C ALA A 127 4.03 -0.30 12.90
N VAL A 128 5.01 -1.18 13.04
CA VAL A 128 4.78 -2.64 13.05
C VAL A 128 3.95 -3.04 14.25
N ASP A 129 4.22 -2.48 15.45
CA ASP A 129 3.40 -2.73 16.63
C ASP A 129 1.95 -2.31 16.41
N LYS A 130 1.71 -1.14 15.79
CA LYS A 130 0.35 -0.70 15.44
C LYS A 130 -0.35 -1.61 14.43
N LEU A 131 0.38 -2.12 13.42
CA LEU A 131 -0.17 -3.08 12.46
C LEU A 131 -0.54 -4.41 13.12
N LEU A 132 0.18 -4.81 14.17
CA LEU A 132 -0.14 -6.00 14.96
C LEU A 132 -1.38 -5.81 15.84
N ASP A 133 -1.68 -4.57 16.23
CA ASP A 133 -2.88 -4.22 16.99
C ASP A 133 -4.12 -4.03 16.10
N GLU A 134 -3.93 -3.90 14.77
CA GLU A 134 -5.04 -3.79 13.82
C GLU A 134 -5.81 -5.11 13.71
N GLN A 135 -7.11 -4.98 13.44
CA GLN A 135 -7.95 -6.16 13.29
C GLN A 135 -7.57 -6.92 12.01
N PRO A 136 -7.46 -8.26 12.03
CA PRO A 136 -7.12 -9.08 10.86
C PRO A 136 -8.02 -8.88 9.64
N ARG A 137 -9.18 -8.24 9.81
CA ARG A 137 -10.16 -7.97 8.73
C ARG A 137 -9.71 -6.89 7.76
N THR A 138 -8.83 -5.98 8.20
CA THR A 138 -8.38 -4.83 7.42
C THR A 138 -7.07 -5.11 6.68
N LEU A 139 -6.32 -6.10 7.13
CA LEU A 139 -5.03 -6.44 6.53
C LEU A 139 -5.21 -7.21 5.22
N PRO A 140 -4.62 -6.74 4.10
CA PRO A 140 -4.63 -7.48 2.84
C PRO A 140 -3.77 -8.73 2.90
N ALA A 141 -4.00 -9.67 2.00
CA ALA A 141 -3.02 -10.72 1.72
C ALA A 141 -1.77 -10.07 1.10
N LEU A 142 -0.59 -10.53 1.52
CA LEU A 142 0.70 -9.95 1.12
C LEU A 142 1.55 -10.97 0.38
N ASP A 143 2.23 -10.50 -0.67
CA ASP A 143 3.34 -11.19 -1.34
C ASP A 143 4.40 -10.15 -1.69
N ILE A 144 5.38 -9.98 -0.80
CA ILE A 144 6.37 -8.91 -0.87
C ILE A 144 7.76 -9.53 -0.96
N VAL A 145 8.52 -9.08 -1.95
CA VAL A 145 9.96 -9.38 -2.07
C VAL A 145 10.72 -8.08 -2.22
N VAL A 146 11.71 -7.89 -1.37
CA VAL A 146 12.63 -6.74 -1.39
C VAL A 146 14.04 -7.26 -1.58
N GLN A 147 14.77 -6.73 -2.55
CA GLN A 147 16.15 -7.16 -2.83
C GLN A 147 17.16 -6.50 -1.90
N ASP A 148 16.97 -5.21 -1.63
CA ASP A 148 17.80 -4.42 -0.72
C ASP A 148 16.90 -3.74 0.32
N PHE A 149 16.82 -4.37 1.48
CA PHE A 149 16.05 -3.90 2.62
C PHE A 149 16.96 -3.20 3.63
N GLU A 150 16.60 -1.98 3.97
CA GLU A 150 17.28 -1.17 4.97
C GLU A 150 16.32 -0.79 6.10
N LEU A 151 16.75 -0.94 7.34
CA LEU A 151 15.99 -0.55 8.52
C LEU A 151 16.87 0.28 9.45
N GLY A 152 16.45 1.53 9.71
CA GLY A 152 17.16 2.44 10.62
C GLY A 152 18.61 2.72 10.18
N GLY A 153 18.86 2.84 8.87
CA GLY A 153 20.20 3.07 8.31
C GLY A 153 21.08 1.81 8.25
N ARG A 154 20.53 0.63 8.54
CA ARG A 154 21.26 -0.64 8.45
C ARG A 154 20.77 -1.47 7.27
N HIS A 155 21.65 -1.85 6.37
CA HIS A 155 21.34 -2.77 5.29
C HIS A 155 21.16 -4.19 5.84
N LEU A 156 19.94 -4.70 5.69
CA LEU A 156 19.55 -6.03 6.17
C LEU A 156 19.47 -7.06 5.02
N GLY A 157 19.68 -6.61 3.78
CA GLY A 157 19.73 -7.48 2.61
C GLY A 157 18.33 -7.84 2.06
N GLN A 158 18.06 -9.11 1.80
CA GLN A 158 16.83 -9.53 1.14
C GLN A 158 15.72 -9.84 2.15
N LEU A 159 14.51 -9.32 1.88
CA LEU A 159 13.31 -9.58 2.68
C LEU A 159 12.23 -10.22 1.81
N GLU A 160 11.61 -11.30 2.31
CA GLU A 160 10.44 -11.94 1.70
C GLU A 160 9.33 -12.09 2.76
N ILE A 161 8.12 -11.64 2.39
CA ILE A 161 6.93 -11.73 3.24
C ILE A 161 5.81 -12.33 2.40
N GLU A 162 5.19 -13.39 2.91
CA GLU A 162 3.97 -13.96 2.37
C GLU A 162 2.94 -14.09 3.49
N ALA A 163 1.77 -13.48 3.30
CA ALA A 163 0.67 -13.55 4.24
C ALA A 163 -0.66 -13.74 3.51
N GLN A 164 -1.58 -14.44 4.13
CA GLN A 164 -2.85 -14.83 3.54
C GLN A 164 -3.99 -14.62 4.53
N ASN A 165 -5.15 -14.22 4.01
CA ASN A 165 -6.39 -14.23 4.75
C ASN A 165 -7.03 -15.62 4.67
N ARG A 166 -7.42 -16.19 5.81
CA ARG A 166 -8.14 -17.45 5.92
C ARG A 166 -9.43 -17.27 6.71
N GLY A 167 -10.41 -18.11 6.43
CA GLY A 167 -11.69 -18.07 7.12
C GLY A 167 -12.61 -16.96 6.61
N GLY A 168 -13.64 -16.59 7.39
CA GLY A 168 -14.61 -15.56 7.02
C GLY A 168 -15.89 -16.10 6.34
N GLY A 169 -16.18 -17.39 6.42
CA GLY A 169 -17.50 -17.95 6.20
C GLY A 169 -18.42 -17.67 7.41
N ASP A 170 -19.71 -17.99 7.29
CA ASP A 170 -20.76 -17.63 8.28
C ASP A 170 -20.47 -18.10 9.73
N HIS A 171 -19.50 -18.98 9.95
CA HIS A 171 -19.16 -19.53 11.27
C HIS A 171 -17.67 -19.66 11.56
N ALA A 172 -16.78 -19.17 10.67
CA ALA A 172 -15.33 -19.24 10.88
C ALA A 172 -14.76 -17.84 11.15
N PRO A 173 -14.00 -17.63 12.25
CA PRO A 173 -13.29 -16.39 12.48
C PRO A 173 -12.29 -16.14 11.33
N ARG A 174 -12.11 -14.87 11.00
CA ARG A 174 -11.06 -14.48 10.04
C ARG A 174 -9.71 -14.54 10.71
N GLU A 175 -8.80 -15.19 10.05
CA GLU A 175 -7.41 -15.33 10.47
C GLU A 175 -6.51 -14.71 9.40
N TRP A 176 -5.60 -13.83 9.81
CA TRP A 176 -4.50 -13.37 8.97
C TRP A 176 -3.26 -14.19 9.32
N ARG A 177 -2.76 -14.94 8.35
CA ARG A 177 -1.65 -15.87 8.54
C ARG A 177 -0.42 -15.38 7.80
N LEU A 178 0.64 -15.10 8.54
CA LEU A 178 1.99 -14.92 8.02
C LEU A 178 2.55 -16.31 7.68
N ALA A 179 2.49 -16.69 6.40
CA ALA A 179 2.96 -18.00 5.93
C ALA A 179 4.48 -18.04 5.81
N LYS A 180 5.11 -16.91 5.45
CA LYS A 180 6.54 -16.80 5.27
C LYS A 180 7.03 -15.43 5.69
N PHE A 181 8.03 -15.41 6.54
CA PHE A 181 8.91 -14.28 6.76
C PHE A 181 10.33 -14.78 6.61
N ASN A 182 11.09 -14.23 5.70
CA ASN A 182 12.47 -14.60 5.45
C ASN A 182 13.30 -13.32 5.29
N LEU A 183 14.23 -13.14 6.19
CA LEU A 183 15.20 -12.06 6.14
C LEU A 183 16.59 -12.68 5.97
N ARG A 184 17.24 -12.38 4.85
CA ARG A 184 18.57 -12.86 4.52
C ARG A 184 19.54 -11.69 4.49
N THR A 185 20.37 -11.62 5.53
CA THR A 185 21.50 -10.68 5.59
C THR A 185 22.77 -11.35 5.06
N PRO A 186 23.86 -10.60 4.80
CA PRO A 186 25.14 -11.19 4.44
C PRO A 186 25.70 -12.17 5.49
N GLU A 187 25.34 -11.98 6.76
CA GLU A 187 25.88 -12.73 7.90
C GLU A 187 24.92 -13.75 8.50
N ALA A 188 23.61 -13.61 8.25
CA ALA A 188 22.59 -14.45 8.89
C ALA A 188 21.34 -14.61 8.03
N GLN A 189 20.58 -15.65 8.31
CA GLN A 189 19.23 -15.84 7.78
C GLN A 189 18.25 -16.04 8.94
N SER A 190 17.17 -15.24 8.94
CA SER A 190 16.08 -15.35 9.90
C SER A 190 14.81 -15.75 9.17
N THR A 191 14.10 -16.72 9.70
CA THR A 191 12.81 -17.19 9.17
C THR A 191 11.76 -17.14 10.26
N GLY A 192 10.52 -16.81 9.88
CA GLY A 192 9.41 -16.78 10.82
C GLY A 192 8.09 -17.10 10.13
N SER A 193 7.12 -17.51 10.94
CA SER A 193 5.72 -17.65 10.55
C SER A 193 4.84 -17.39 11.77
N GLY A 194 3.59 -17.03 11.56
CA GLY A 194 2.67 -16.74 12.65
C GLY A 194 1.23 -16.62 12.14
N ASN A 195 0.29 -16.55 13.07
CA ASN A 195 -1.11 -16.33 12.77
C ASN A 195 -1.72 -15.31 13.75
N TRP A 196 -2.57 -14.46 13.24
CA TRP A 196 -3.40 -13.55 14.01
C TRP A 196 -4.87 -13.89 13.76
N ALA A 197 -5.56 -14.29 14.81
CA ALA A 197 -6.98 -14.59 14.78
C ALA A 197 -7.71 -13.65 15.73
N LEU A 198 -8.91 -13.21 15.35
CA LEU A 198 -9.83 -12.55 16.27
C LEU A 198 -10.34 -13.63 17.23
N LEU A 199 -9.92 -13.56 18.49
CA LEU A 199 -10.60 -14.31 19.53
C LEU A 199 -11.95 -13.63 19.78
N THR A 200 -13.02 -14.22 19.26
CA THR A 200 -14.37 -13.90 19.73
C THR A 200 -14.45 -14.37 21.18
N GLY A 201 -14.19 -13.46 22.13
CA GLY A 201 -14.47 -13.72 23.52
C GLY A 201 -15.99 -13.93 23.66
N GLU A 202 -16.38 -15.13 24.00
CA GLU A 202 -17.67 -15.38 24.62
C GLU A 202 -17.66 -14.65 25.97
N GLY A 203 -18.42 -13.55 26.04
CA GLY A 203 -18.79 -12.89 27.26
C GLY A 203 -20.19 -13.31 27.67
#